data_e081eb73a0ab407a2bc370cbdc45b904
#
_entry.id   e081eb73a0ab407a2bc370cbdc45b904
#
_cell.length_a   1.000
_cell.length_b   1.000
_cell.length_c   1.000
_cell.angle_alpha   90.00
_cell.angle_beta   90.00
_cell.angle_gamma   90.00
#
_symmetry.space_group_name_H-M   'P 1'
#
loop_
_entity.id
_entity.type
_entity.pdbx_description
1 polymer ?
#
loop_
_entity_poly.entity_id
_entity_poly.type
_entity_poly.pdbx_seq_one_letter_code
_entity_poly.pdbx_strand_id
1 'polypeptide(L)'
;NGQVDAVVIDNEPAKAFVEQNEGLKILEENFVEEDYAFVIAKGNEALVDQVNETLRELKDEGVLDNIAKNYTGTDEEIGKYPYEILDVERTNGTLTVGTNAEFPPYEYYEEGKITGIDMDIMQAVCDKLGMELKIEDMAFDSVIPAVSTGKVDIGASGFTVTEERKKNVNFTDTYAKSKQVIIVRDTSVTAEKTGIAEKFYDNFIKDSRYT
;
A
#
# COMPACT_ATOMS: atom_id res chain seq x y z
N ASN A 1 23.51 1.90 -7.13
CA ASN A 1 24.79 1.36 -6.62
C ASN A 1 25.29 0.11 -7.35
N GLY A 2 24.61 -0.41 -8.38
CA GLY A 2 25.11 -1.49 -9.22
C GLY A 2 24.99 -2.90 -8.65
N GLN A 3 24.20 -3.09 -7.61
CA GLN A 3 23.98 -4.41 -7.01
C GLN A 3 22.88 -5.21 -7.73
N VAL A 4 21.95 -4.51 -8.40
CA VAL A 4 20.87 -5.11 -9.20
C VAL A 4 20.76 -4.38 -10.52
N ASP A 5 20.27 -5.07 -11.56
CA ASP A 5 20.08 -4.53 -12.90
C ASP A 5 18.70 -3.93 -13.11
N ALA A 6 17.69 -4.47 -12.42
CA ALA A 6 16.31 -4.02 -12.47
C ALA A 6 15.60 -4.28 -11.14
N VAL A 7 14.53 -3.53 -10.87
CA VAL A 7 13.64 -3.70 -9.71
C VAL A 7 12.22 -3.79 -10.23
N VAL A 8 11.47 -4.82 -9.80
CA VAL A 8 10.02 -4.92 -10.01
C VAL A 8 9.36 -4.37 -8.76
N ILE A 9 8.48 -3.41 -8.94
CA ILE A 9 7.80 -2.71 -7.85
C ILE A 9 6.49 -2.10 -8.38
N ASP A 10 5.59 -1.75 -7.51
CA ASP A 10 4.35 -1.09 -7.86
C ASP A 10 4.55 0.30 -8.48
N ASN A 11 3.65 0.68 -9.40
CA ASN A 11 3.80 1.85 -10.25
C ASN A 11 3.92 3.17 -9.46
N GLU A 12 3.12 3.39 -8.42
CA GLU A 12 3.17 4.65 -7.69
C GLU A 12 4.45 4.79 -6.85
N PRO A 13 4.89 3.78 -6.07
CA PRO A 13 6.22 3.80 -5.48
C PRO A 13 7.35 3.92 -6.51
N ALA A 14 7.22 3.28 -7.69
CA ALA A 14 8.22 3.40 -8.76
C ALA A 14 8.39 4.85 -9.22
N LYS A 15 7.29 5.59 -9.40
CA LYS A 15 7.33 7.02 -9.76
C LYS A 15 8.05 7.82 -8.69
N ALA A 16 7.67 7.66 -7.41
CA ALA A 16 8.30 8.36 -6.30
C ALA A 16 9.81 8.08 -6.20
N PHE A 17 10.24 6.84 -6.43
CA PHE A 17 11.67 6.50 -6.43
C PHE A 17 12.43 7.06 -7.63
N VAL A 18 11.84 7.07 -8.82
CA VAL A 18 12.48 7.61 -10.02
C VAL A 18 12.61 9.13 -9.94
N GLU A 19 11.61 9.83 -9.40
CA GLU A 19 11.67 11.27 -9.16
C GLU A 19 12.79 11.68 -8.20
N GLN A 20 13.07 10.85 -7.19
CA GLN A 20 14.10 11.11 -6.19
C GLN A 20 15.50 10.65 -6.61
N ASN A 21 15.63 9.88 -7.68
CA ASN A 21 16.89 9.26 -8.10
C ASN A 21 17.14 9.45 -9.59
N GLU A 22 17.97 10.44 -9.93
CA GLU A 22 18.39 10.68 -11.31
C GLU A 22 19.06 9.43 -11.94
N GLY A 23 18.83 9.22 -13.22
CA GLY A 23 19.40 8.09 -13.98
C GLY A 23 18.65 6.77 -13.82
N LEU A 24 17.46 6.79 -13.24
CA LEU A 24 16.50 5.69 -13.25
C LEU A 24 15.34 6.00 -14.18
N LYS A 25 14.70 4.96 -14.72
CA LYS A 25 13.46 5.07 -15.47
C LYS A 25 12.56 3.86 -15.30
N ILE A 26 11.27 4.08 -15.46
CA ILE A 26 10.26 3.02 -15.49
C ILE A 26 10.13 2.53 -16.92
N LEU A 27 10.07 1.22 -17.12
CA LEU A 27 9.68 0.62 -18.40
C LEU A 27 8.16 0.66 -18.53
N GLU A 28 7.66 0.99 -19.72
CA GLU A 28 6.22 1.17 -19.99
C GLU A 28 5.39 -0.13 -19.96
N GLU A 29 6.02 -1.29 -19.76
CA GLU A 29 5.34 -2.58 -19.72
C GLU A 29 4.79 -2.86 -18.33
N ASN A 30 3.45 -2.99 -18.22
CA ASN A 30 2.78 -3.41 -17.00
C ASN A 30 2.86 -4.93 -16.86
N PHE A 31 3.27 -5.42 -15.69
CA PHE A 31 3.44 -6.85 -15.45
C PHE A 31 2.20 -7.52 -14.89
N VAL A 32 1.65 -6.98 -13.82
CA VAL A 32 0.52 -7.56 -13.08
C VAL A 32 -0.32 -6.43 -12.52
N GLU A 33 -1.63 -6.61 -12.51
CA GLU A 33 -2.54 -5.80 -11.69
C GLU A 33 -2.69 -6.47 -10.33
N GLU A 34 -2.56 -5.70 -9.26
CA GLU A 34 -2.68 -6.16 -7.89
C GLU A 34 -3.77 -5.38 -7.18
N ASP A 35 -4.49 -6.06 -6.31
CA ASP A 35 -5.47 -5.44 -5.41
C ASP A 35 -4.86 -5.29 -4.02
N TYR A 36 -4.92 -4.07 -3.45
CA TYR A 36 -4.49 -3.80 -2.09
C TYR A 36 -5.66 -3.85 -1.12
N ALA A 37 -5.43 -4.49 0.01
CA ALA A 37 -6.38 -4.58 1.11
C ALA A 37 -5.64 -4.58 2.46
N PHE A 38 -6.33 -4.18 3.51
CA PHE A 38 -5.81 -4.27 4.87
C PHE A 38 -5.89 -5.71 5.38
N VAL A 39 -5.01 -6.05 6.32
CA VAL A 39 -4.94 -7.40 6.89
C VAL A 39 -5.35 -7.39 8.35
N ILE A 40 -6.17 -8.37 8.76
CA ILE A 40 -6.72 -8.53 10.11
C ILE A 40 -6.54 -9.98 10.52
N ALA A 41 -6.34 -10.23 11.81
CA ALA A 41 -6.13 -11.58 12.34
C ALA A 41 -7.29 -12.53 11.99
N LYS A 42 -6.95 -13.79 11.73
CA LYS A 42 -7.95 -14.87 11.67
C LYS A 42 -8.72 -14.94 12.99
N GLY A 43 -10.03 -15.14 12.90
CA GLY A 43 -10.93 -15.19 14.08
C GLY A 43 -11.45 -13.81 14.51
N ASN A 44 -11.05 -12.71 13.87
CA ASN A 44 -11.58 -11.37 14.12
C ASN A 44 -12.43 -10.87 12.93
N GLU A 45 -13.38 -11.70 12.51
CA GLU A 45 -14.31 -11.39 11.40
C GLU A 45 -15.15 -10.16 11.70
N ALA A 46 -15.47 -9.90 12.99
CA ALA A 46 -16.21 -8.73 13.39
C ALA A 46 -15.49 -7.41 13.02
N LEU A 47 -14.19 -7.33 13.22
CA LEU A 47 -13.40 -6.16 12.80
C LEU A 47 -13.32 -6.06 11.27
N VAL A 48 -13.20 -7.21 10.57
CA VAL A 48 -13.25 -7.23 9.09
C VAL A 48 -14.56 -6.63 8.59
N ASP A 49 -15.69 -7.06 9.15
CA ASP A 49 -17.00 -6.58 8.75
C ASP A 49 -17.18 -5.07 9.03
N GLN A 50 -16.74 -4.60 10.19
CA GLN A 50 -16.78 -3.18 10.56
C GLN A 50 -15.93 -2.32 9.61
N VAL A 51 -14.69 -2.75 9.35
CA VAL A 51 -13.80 -2.02 8.44
C VAL A 51 -14.36 -2.03 7.02
N ASN A 52 -14.89 -3.15 6.54
CA ASN A 52 -15.48 -3.24 5.20
C ASN A 52 -16.72 -2.36 5.05
N GLU A 53 -17.60 -2.33 6.04
CA GLU A 53 -18.77 -1.43 6.05
C GLU A 53 -18.30 0.03 5.94
N THR A 54 -17.33 0.40 6.77
CA THR A 54 -16.76 1.75 6.79
C THR A 54 -16.07 2.10 5.45
N LEU A 55 -15.30 1.18 4.87
CA LEU A 55 -14.65 1.41 3.57
C LEU A 55 -15.68 1.65 2.45
N ARG A 56 -16.82 0.95 2.46
CA ARG A 56 -17.90 1.17 1.50
C ARG A 56 -18.54 2.54 1.68
N GLU A 57 -18.82 2.95 2.93
CA GLU A 57 -19.34 4.29 3.22
C GLU A 57 -18.37 5.38 2.74
N LEU A 58 -17.08 5.28 3.09
CA LEU A 58 -16.05 6.24 2.68
C LEU A 58 -15.91 6.31 1.15
N LYS A 59 -16.09 5.18 0.47
CA LYS A 59 -16.11 5.13 -0.99
C LYS A 59 -17.33 5.82 -1.56
N ASP A 60 -18.51 5.54 -1.06
CA ASP A 60 -19.77 6.13 -1.52
C ASP A 60 -19.81 7.65 -1.27
N GLU A 61 -19.15 8.11 -0.22
CA GLU A 61 -18.95 9.53 0.11
C GLU A 61 -17.84 10.20 -0.74
N GLY A 62 -17.07 9.42 -1.54
CA GLY A 62 -15.96 9.91 -2.34
C GLY A 62 -14.68 10.23 -1.56
N VAL A 63 -14.61 9.86 -0.27
CA VAL A 63 -13.45 10.11 0.60
C VAL A 63 -12.24 9.33 0.12
N LEU A 64 -12.40 8.03 -0.22
CA LEU A 64 -11.30 7.22 -0.74
C LEU A 64 -10.73 7.78 -2.05
N ASP A 65 -11.60 8.24 -2.95
CA ASP A 65 -11.19 8.84 -4.21
C ASP A 65 -10.41 10.15 -3.98
N ASN A 66 -10.84 10.97 -3.03
CA ASN A 66 -10.14 12.21 -2.68
C ASN A 66 -8.77 11.93 -2.06
N ILE A 67 -8.68 10.97 -1.13
CA ILE A 67 -7.39 10.54 -0.58
C ILE A 67 -6.47 10.06 -1.70
N ALA A 68 -6.93 9.16 -2.58
CA ALA A 68 -6.13 8.68 -3.70
C ALA A 68 -5.65 9.84 -4.58
N LYS A 69 -6.52 10.78 -4.97
CA LYS A 69 -6.16 11.96 -5.77
C LYS A 69 -5.14 12.86 -5.09
N ASN A 70 -5.22 12.99 -3.76
CA ASN A 70 -4.28 13.81 -3.02
C ASN A 70 -2.83 13.35 -3.16
N TYR A 71 -2.61 12.06 -3.38
CA TYR A 71 -1.27 11.46 -3.48
C TYR A 71 -0.89 11.01 -4.88
N THR A 72 -1.85 10.56 -5.70
CA THR A 72 -1.60 9.93 -7.01
C THR A 72 -2.42 10.52 -8.15
N GLY A 73 -3.08 11.64 -7.92
CA GLY A 73 -3.83 12.37 -8.93
C GLY A 73 -2.94 13.05 -9.97
N THR A 74 -3.54 13.92 -10.77
CA THR A 74 -2.78 14.80 -11.68
C THR A 74 -1.98 15.83 -10.90
N ASP A 75 -1.01 16.49 -11.54
CA ASP A 75 -0.21 17.57 -10.93
C ASP A 75 -1.09 18.69 -10.32
N GLU A 76 -2.30 18.90 -10.86
CA GLU A 76 -3.27 19.87 -10.36
C GLU A 76 -4.04 19.36 -9.12
N GLU A 77 -4.12 18.05 -8.93
CA GLU A 77 -4.87 17.40 -7.85
C GLU A 77 -3.99 17.05 -6.64
N ILE A 78 -2.73 16.73 -6.85
CA ILE A 78 -1.80 16.35 -5.76
C ILE A 78 -1.73 17.46 -4.72
N GLY A 79 -1.92 17.10 -3.45
CA GLY A 79 -1.91 18.01 -2.30
C GLY A 79 -3.14 18.91 -2.18
N LYS A 80 -4.22 18.67 -2.96
CA LYS A 80 -5.44 19.49 -2.94
C LYS A 80 -6.60 18.86 -2.16
N TYR A 81 -6.48 17.62 -1.80
CA TYR A 81 -7.52 16.84 -1.11
C TYR A 81 -6.99 16.19 0.18
N PRO A 82 -6.25 16.93 1.05
CA PRO A 82 -5.75 16.34 2.30
C PRO A 82 -6.93 15.83 3.12
N TYR A 83 -6.78 14.65 3.71
CA TYR A 83 -7.79 14.17 4.65
C TYR A 83 -7.73 15.02 5.92
N GLU A 84 -8.85 15.66 6.26
CA GLU A 84 -8.99 16.42 7.49
C GLU A 84 -9.57 15.51 8.58
N ILE A 85 -8.78 15.34 9.66
CA ILE A 85 -9.20 14.54 10.82
C ILE A 85 -10.46 15.15 11.42
N LEU A 86 -11.51 14.36 11.55
CA LEU A 86 -12.79 14.82 12.08
C LEU A 86 -12.73 15.02 13.59
N ASP A 87 -13.37 16.09 14.06
CA ASP A 87 -13.58 16.34 15.49
C ASP A 87 -14.78 15.50 15.98
N VAL A 88 -14.51 14.24 16.30
CA VAL A 88 -15.50 13.26 16.76
C VAL A 88 -15.12 12.70 18.13
N GLU A 89 -16.12 12.30 18.92
CA GLU A 89 -15.86 11.58 20.18
C GLU A 89 -15.22 10.22 19.89
N ARG A 90 -14.05 9.95 20.52
CA ARG A 90 -13.28 8.71 20.36
C ARG A 90 -13.36 7.85 21.60
N THR A 91 -14.54 7.31 21.84
CA THR A 91 -14.85 6.52 23.05
C THR A 91 -14.81 5.01 22.83
N ASN A 92 -14.64 4.56 21.57
CA ASN A 92 -14.69 3.14 21.21
C ASN A 92 -13.32 2.45 21.27
N GLY A 93 -12.33 3.06 21.97
CA GLY A 93 -11.01 2.50 22.16
C GLY A 93 -10.01 2.94 21.10
N THR A 94 -8.94 2.15 20.96
CA THR A 94 -7.82 2.43 20.04
C THR A 94 -7.74 1.34 18.99
N LEU A 95 -7.59 1.72 17.73
CA LEU A 95 -7.21 0.81 16.64
C LEU A 95 -5.69 0.93 16.43
N THR A 96 -4.97 -0.15 16.74
CA THR A 96 -3.52 -0.20 16.54
C THR A 96 -3.20 -0.74 15.15
N VAL A 97 -2.55 0.07 14.32
CA VAL A 97 -2.21 -0.23 12.93
C VAL A 97 -0.72 -0.50 12.80
N GLY A 98 -0.35 -1.69 12.33
CA GLY A 98 1.03 -2.03 11.96
C GLY A 98 1.31 -1.65 10.52
N THR A 99 2.44 -1.01 10.27
CA THR A 99 2.86 -0.57 8.93
C THR A 99 4.37 -0.68 8.75
N ASN A 100 4.86 -0.55 7.51
CA ASN A 100 6.27 -0.31 7.19
C ASN A 100 6.40 0.99 6.41
N ALA A 101 6.76 2.07 7.10
CA ALA A 101 6.75 3.43 6.57
C ALA A 101 7.90 3.73 5.59
N GLU A 102 8.12 2.85 4.62
CA GLU A 102 9.15 2.93 3.58
C GLU A 102 8.57 2.78 2.17
N PHE A 103 7.24 2.93 2.00
CA PHE A 103 6.54 2.64 0.75
C PHE A 103 5.67 3.83 0.27
N PRO A 104 6.30 4.99 -0.11
CA PRO A 104 5.53 6.12 -0.64
C PRO A 104 4.84 5.74 -1.97
N PRO A 105 3.63 6.25 -2.24
CA PRO A 105 2.86 7.21 -1.47
C PRO A 105 1.86 6.58 -0.48
N TYR A 106 1.96 5.28 -0.21
CA TYR A 106 1.01 4.56 0.65
C TYR A 106 1.31 4.77 2.13
N GLU A 107 2.56 4.57 2.56
CA GLU A 107 3.02 4.83 3.91
C GLU A 107 4.50 5.23 3.92
N TYR A 108 4.79 6.39 4.48
CA TYR A 108 6.15 6.93 4.52
C TYR A 108 6.30 8.00 5.59
N TYR A 109 7.55 8.33 5.93
CA TYR A 109 7.84 9.43 6.83
C TYR A 109 7.88 10.77 6.09
N GLU A 110 7.09 11.73 6.56
CA GLU A 110 7.16 13.14 6.18
C GLU A 110 7.18 14.00 7.42
N GLU A 111 8.17 14.89 7.53
CA GLU A 111 8.38 15.77 8.69
C GLU A 111 8.35 15.04 10.06
N GLY A 112 8.81 13.78 10.09
CA GLY A 112 8.87 12.96 11.29
C GLY A 112 7.54 12.31 11.70
N LYS A 113 6.51 12.39 10.86
CA LYS A 113 5.23 11.68 11.01
C LYS A 113 5.07 10.63 9.91
N ILE A 114 4.38 9.56 10.23
CA ILE A 114 3.99 8.57 9.23
C ILE A 114 2.71 9.07 8.56
N THR A 115 2.75 9.19 7.25
CA THR A 115 1.66 9.68 6.39
C THR A 115 1.51 8.80 5.16
N GLY A 116 0.53 9.07 4.32
CA GLY A 116 0.28 8.38 3.06
C GLY A 116 -1.15 7.88 2.93
N ILE A 117 -1.45 7.28 1.79
CA ILE A 117 -2.80 6.82 1.43
C ILE A 117 -3.36 5.89 2.51
N ASP A 118 -2.57 4.90 2.94
CA ASP A 118 -3.00 3.90 3.92
C ASP A 118 -3.29 4.55 5.27
N MET A 119 -2.47 5.52 5.68
CA MET A 119 -2.63 6.22 6.95
C MET A 119 -3.84 7.12 6.97
N ASP A 120 -4.10 7.84 5.87
CA ASP A 120 -5.30 8.69 5.75
C ASP A 120 -6.58 7.85 5.70
N ILE A 121 -6.56 6.70 5.01
CA ILE A 121 -7.71 5.77 5.03
C ILE A 121 -7.94 5.22 6.44
N MET A 122 -6.88 4.80 7.16
CA MET A 122 -7.01 4.30 8.53
C MET A 122 -7.50 5.39 9.48
N GLN A 123 -7.08 6.64 9.30
CA GLN A 123 -7.61 7.77 10.07
C GLN A 123 -9.11 7.97 9.79
N ALA A 124 -9.53 7.93 8.52
CA ALA A 124 -10.93 8.03 8.15
C ALA A 124 -11.78 6.89 8.73
N VAL A 125 -11.25 5.68 8.74
CA VAL A 125 -11.89 4.51 9.39
C VAL A 125 -12.03 4.76 10.89
N CYS A 126 -10.99 5.22 11.57
CA CYS A 126 -11.03 5.52 12.99
C CYS A 126 -12.04 6.62 13.33
N ASP A 127 -12.11 7.66 12.50
CA ASP A 127 -13.06 8.76 12.66
C ASP A 127 -14.51 8.25 12.59
N LYS A 128 -14.82 7.40 11.61
CA LYS A 128 -16.14 6.78 11.46
C LYS A 128 -16.49 5.84 12.62
N LEU A 129 -15.51 5.08 13.10
CA LEU A 129 -15.69 4.11 14.18
C LEU A 129 -15.65 4.75 15.58
N GLY A 130 -15.31 6.04 15.70
CA GLY A 130 -15.12 6.71 17.00
C GLY A 130 -13.96 6.13 17.80
N MET A 131 -12.87 5.73 17.14
CA MET A 131 -11.66 5.13 17.72
C MET A 131 -10.46 6.06 17.62
N GLU A 132 -9.51 5.92 18.54
CA GLU A 132 -8.19 6.53 18.41
C GLU A 132 -7.32 5.71 17.43
N LEU A 133 -6.61 6.38 16.54
CA LEU A 133 -5.62 5.74 15.66
C LEU A 133 -4.25 5.69 16.36
N LYS A 134 -3.66 4.49 16.43
CA LYS A 134 -2.27 4.31 16.85
C LYS A 134 -1.49 3.58 15.76
N ILE A 135 -0.41 4.18 15.28
CA ILE A 135 0.43 3.62 14.23
C ILE A 135 1.70 3.03 14.86
N GLU A 136 2.05 1.80 14.47
CA GLU A 136 3.26 1.08 14.87
C GLU A 136 4.08 0.78 13.61
N ASP A 137 5.23 1.47 13.46
CA ASP A 137 6.17 1.19 12.38
C ASP A 137 7.02 -0.05 12.70
N MET A 138 7.18 -0.92 11.71
CA MET A 138 7.97 -2.13 11.81
C MET A 138 8.42 -2.63 10.44
N ALA A 139 9.39 -3.55 10.40
CA ALA A 139 9.77 -4.20 9.14
C ALA A 139 8.57 -4.88 8.48
N PHE A 140 8.43 -4.77 7.15
CA PHE A 140 7.30 -5.29 6.38
C PHE A 140 6.97 -6.76 6.72
N ASP A 141 7.99 -7.63 6.75
CA ASP A 141 7.83 -9.05 7.06
C ASP A 141 7.35 -9.32 8.50
N SER A 142 7.36 -8.29 9.36
CA SER A 142 6.90 -8.40 10.75
C SER A 142 5.42 -8.01 10.93
N VAL A 143 4.80 -7.33 9.96
CA VAL A 143 3.43 -6.80 10.08
C VAL A 143 2.42 -7.95 10.19
N ILE A 144 2.43 -8.90 9.24
CA ILE A 144 1.50 -10.05 9.29
C ILE A 144 1.66 -10.89 10.57
N PRO A 145 2.88 -11.23 11.03
CA PRO A 145 3.07 -11.85 12.34
C PRO A 145 2.53 -11.03 13.52
N ALA A 146 2.70 -9.70 13.49
CA ALA A 146 2.18 -8.81 14.54
C ALA A 146 0.64 -8.82 14.58
N VAL A 147 -0.01 -8.77 13.42
CA VAL A 147 -1.47 -8.92 13.28
C VAL A 147 -1.92 -10.28 13.78
N SER A 148 -1.30 -11.36 13.31
CA SER A 148 -1.70 -12.74 13.64
C SER A 148 -1.58 -13.05 15.13
N THR A 149 -0.69 -12.37 15.85
CA THR A 149 -0.48 -12.55 17.31
C THR A 149 -1.27 -11.54 18.14
N GLY A 150 -1.99 -10.61 17.53
CA GLY A 150 -2.75 -9.55 18.22
C GLY A 150 -1.88 -8.46 18.83
N LYS A 151 -0.61 -8.31 18.40
CA LYS A 151 0.26 -7.19 18.80
C LYS A 151 -0.25 -5.87 18.20
N VAL A 152 -0.79 -5.93 17.00
CA VAL A 152 -1.54 -4.86 16.34
C VAL A 152 -2.88 -5.42 15.84
N ASP A 153 -3.89 -4.56 15.71
CA ASP A 153 -5.24 -4.97 15.34
C ASP A 153 -5.38 -5.18 13.83
N ILE A 154 -4.71 -4.35 13.05
CA ILE A 154 -4.78 -4.31 11.59
C ILE A 154 -3.41 -4.00 11.00
N GLY A 155 -3.10 -4.57 9.84
CA GLY A 155 -1.93 -4.22 9.04
C GLY A 155 -2.34 -3.38 7.83
N ALA A 156 -1.68 -2.24 7.64
CA ALA A 156 -1.86 -1.33 6.52
C ALA A 156 -0.47 -0.99 5.96
N SER A 157 -0.12 -1.59 4.83
CA SER A 157 1.21 -1.45 4.20
C SER A 157 1.19 -1.94 2.75
N GLY A 158 0.25 -1.43 1.94
CA GLY A 158 0.13 -1.81 0.53
C GLY A 158 0.05 -3.32 0.31
N PHE A 159 -0.69 -4.05 1.14
CA PHE A 159 -0.71 -5.51 1.06
C PHE A 159 -1.47 -6.01 -0.16
N THR A 160 -0.75 -6.60 -1.11
CA THR A 160 -1.34 -7.40 -2.19
C THR A 160 -2.11 -8.58 -1.62
N VAL A 161 -3.33 -8.77 -2.10
CA VAL A 161 -4.17 -9.92 -1.76
C VAL A 161 -3.61 -11.17 -2.45
N THR A 162 -3.03 -12.10 -1.68
CA THR A 162 -2.51 -13.37 -2.20
C THR A 162 -3.07 -14.56 -1.43
N GLU A 163 -3.17 -15.71 -2.10
CA GLU A 163 -3.64 -16.96 -1.48
C GLU A 163 -2.71 -17.44 -0.35
N GLU A 164 -1.41 -17.10 -0.43
CA GLU A 164 -0.48 -17.44 0.63
C GLU A 164 -0.74 -16.61 1.90
N ARG A 165 -0.91 -15.30 1.75
CA ARG A 165 -1.22 -14.41 2.89
C ARG A 165 -2.59 -14.73 3.49
N LYS A 166 -3.58 -15.09 2.68
CA LYS A 166 -4.90 -15.52 3.14
C LYS A 166 -4.89 -16.74 4.08
N LYS A 167 -3.83 -17.53 4.09
CA LYS A 167 -3.69 -18.64 5.04
C LYS A 167 -3.49 -18.14 6.49
N ASN A 168 -2.86 -16.98 6.65
CA ASN A 168 -2.42 -16.45 7.94
C ASN A 168 -3.31 -15.30 8.45
N VAL A 169 -3.92 -14.53 7.56
CA VAL A 169 -4.75 -13.36 7.89
C VAL A 169 -6.03 -13.34 7.07
N ASN A 170 -6.99 -12.52 7.52
CA ASN A 170 -8.13 -12.10 6.72
C ASN A 170 -7.78 -10.81 5.99
N PHE A 171 -8.32 -10.61 4.82
CA PHE A 171 -8.26 -9.36 4.07
C PHE A 171 -9.59 -8.61 4.16
N THR A 172 -9.52 -7.30 4.19
CA THR A 172 -10.69 -6.44 3.97
C THR A 172 -11.11 -6.43 2.50
N ASP A 173 -12.18 -5.70 2.17
CA ASP A 173 -12.44 -5.26 0.80
C ASP A 173 -11.22 -4.47 0.28
N THR A 174 -10.98 -4.51 -1.03
CA THR A 174 -9.86 -3.82 -1.64
C THR A 174 -10.11 -2.32 -1.71
N TYR A 175 -9.12 -1.52 -1.35
CA TYR A 175 -9.21 -0.06 -1.37
C TYR A 175 -8.44 0.59 -2.52
N ALA A 176 -7.45 -0.10 -3.09
CA ALA A 176 -6.65 0.38 -4.20
C ALA A 176 -6.31 -0.75 -5.18
N LYS A 177 -6.01 -0.35 -6.41
CA LYS A 177 -5.41 -1.22 -7.43
C LYS A 177 -4.04 -0.69 -7.79
N SER A 178 -3.07 -1.59 -7.86
CA SER A 178 -1.71 -1.28 -8.29
C SER A 178 -1.35 -2.04 -9.55
N LYS A 179 -0.32 -1.55 -10.23
CA LYS A 179 0.28 -2.22 -11.39
C LYS A 179 1.76 -2.34 -11.13
N GLN A 180 2.30 -3.53 -11.21
CA GLN A 180 3.74 -3.71 -11.14
C GLN A 180 4.41 -3.22 -12.41
N VAL A 181 5.54 -2.53 -12.24
CA VAL A 181 6.40 -2.01 -13.30
C VAL A 181 7.85 -2.36 -13.01
N ILE A 182 8.72 -2.14 -14.00
CA ILE A 182 10.15 -2.36 -13.85
C ILE A 182 10.88 -1.03 -13.84
N ILE A 183 11.69 -0.79 -12.81
CA ILE A 183 12.67 0.29 -12.80
C ILE A 183 14.01 -0.25 -13.32
N VAL A 184 14.62 0.46 -14.26
CA VAL A 184 15.97 0.22 -14.77
C VAL A 184 16.80 1.48 -14.75
N ARG A 185 18.13 1.34 -14.89
CA ARG A 185 19.01 2.49 -15.13
C ARG A 185 18.79 3.05 -16.52
N ASP A 186 18.75 4.36 -16.64
CA ASP A 186 18.52 5.05 -17.92
C ASP A 186 19.61 4.77 -18.95
N THR A 187 20.84 4.52 -18.52
CA THR A 187 21.99 4.20 -19.37
C THR A 187 22.03 2.76 -19.90
N SER A 188 21.16 1.86 -19.42
CA SER A 188 21.18 0.43 -19.79
C SER A 188 20.30 0.06 -20.97
N VAL A 189 19.67 1.03 -21.64
CA VAL A 189 18.69 0.76 -22.71
C VAL A 189 19.26 0.95 -24.09
N THR A 190 20.23 0.14 -24.44
CA THR A 190 20.51 -0.28 -25.83
C THR A 190 20.26 -1.79 -26.04
N ALA A 191 19.67 -2.49 -25.06
CA ALA A 191 19.30 -3.89 -25.20
C ALA A 191 17.83 -4.01 -25.62
N GLU A 192 17.62 -4.72 -26.70
CA GLU A 192 16.33 -5.04 -27.31
C GLU A 192 15.24 -5.29 -26.28
N LYS A 193 14.16 -4.51 -26.38
CA LYS A 193 12.99 -4.46 -25.46
C LYS A 193 12.35 -5.82 -25.11
N THR A 194 12.57 -6.84 -25.93
CA THR A 194 11.91 -8.15 -25.82
C THR A 194 12.60 -9.15 -24.90
N GLY A 195 13.91 -9.09 -24.73
CA GLY A 195 14.66 -10.12 -24.00
C GLY A 195 14.64 -9.97 -22.47
N ILE A 196 14.44 -8.77 -21.95
CA ILE A 196 14.46 -8.53 -20.49
C ILE A 196 13.08 -8.85 -19.88
N ALA A 197 12.00 -8.38 -20.49
CA ALA A 197 10.65 -8.67 -20.04
C ALA A 197 10.34 -10.18 -20.04
N GLU A 198 10.67 -10.91 -21.12
CA GLU A 198 10.51 -12.37 -21.18
C GLU A 198 11.38 -13.12 -20.17
N LYS A 199 12.64 -12.71 -19.97
CA LYS A 199 13.52 -13.35 -18.98
C LYS A 199 13.05 -13.12 -17.53
N PHE A 200 12.51 -11.93 -17.23
CA PHE A 200 11.96 -11.65 -15.91
C PHE A 200 10.65 -12.41 -15.68
N TYR A 201 9.76 -12.45 -16.67
CA TYR A 201 8.53 -13.22 -16.60
C TYR A 201 8.80 -14.71 -16.35
N ASP A 202 9.73 -15.31 -17.10
CA ASP A 202 10.07 -16.73 -16.95
C ASP A 202 10.81 -17.07 -15.65
N ASN A 203 11.61 -16.15 -15.12
CA ASN A 203 12.41 -16.39 -13.92
C ASN A 203 11.76 -15.98 -12.60
N PHE A 204 10.86 -14.99 -12.61
CA PHE A 204 10.25 -14.45 -11.38
C PHE A 204 8.79 -14.79 -11.22
N ILE A 205 8.00 -14.82 -12.27
CA ILE A 205 6.54 -15.03 -12.16
C ILE A 205 6.17 -16.51 -12.20
N LYS A 206 6.99 -17.36 -12.83
CA LYS A 206 6.83 -18.83 -12.73
C LYS A 206 7.33 -19.42 -11.40
N ASP A 207 8.05 -18.65 -10.60
CA ASP A 207 8.42 -19.09 -9.26
C ASP A 207 7.26 -18.83 -8.33
N SER A 208 6.59 -19.93 -7.92
CA SER A 208 5.39 -19.95 -7.06
C SER A 208 5.53 -19.27 -5.69
N ARG A 209 6.63 -18.58 -5.44
CA ARG A 209 6.87 -17.79 -4.23
C ARG A 209 6.21 -16.41 -4.26
N TYR A 210 5.73 -15.96 -5.46
CA TYR A 210 5.11 -14.66 -5.66
C TYR A 210 3.66 -14.73 -6.19
N THR A 211 3.09 -15.93 -6.33
CA THR A 211 1.68 -16.14 -6.69
C THR A 211 0.88 -16.72 -5.54
#